data_f451ff2a1c2a028e9cde385da8429907
#
_entry.id   f451ff2a1c2a028e9cde385da8429907
#
_cell.length_a   1.000
_cell.length_b   1.000
_cell.length_c   1.000
_cell.angle_alpha   90.00
_cell.angle_beta   90.00
_cell.angle_gamma   90.00
#
_symmetry.space_group_name_H-M   'P 1'
#
loop_
_entity.id
_entity.type
_entity.pdbx_description
1 polymer ?
#
loop_
_entity_poly.entity_id
_entity_poly.type
_entity_poly.pdbx_seq_one_letter_code
_entity_poly.pdbx_strand_id
1 'polypeptide(L)'
;MNEMRRNVKKRPAVKKVFALLLALSMFCALLAGCGKKEETDNVTVRVGAMSGPTAMGMVKLMKDAEDGTAKGTYEFADLSTDPSTFVAPLTKGDIDIAAVPSNLASVIYNNTNGGVQILAVNTLGVLNIVERGDSVQSIKDLAGKKLYATGQGATPEYTLRHILKENGIDPDSGLTIQWCADTTEALSY
;
A
#
# COMPACT_ATOMS: atom_id res chain seq x y z
N MET A 1 30.93 45.07 78.95
CA MET A 1 31.08 45.00 77.50
C MET A 1 31.17 43.51 77.14
N ASN A 2 30.03 42.88 76.84
CA ASN A 2 29.91 41.44 76.61
C ASN A 2 29.04 41.16 75.42
N GLU A 3 29.67 40.63 74.41
CA GLU A 3 29.05 40.25 73.15
C GLU A 3 28.11 39.02 73.31
N MET A 4 26.87 39.20 72.99
CA MET A 4 25.88 38.14 72.98
C MET A 4 25.85 37.50 71.57
N ARG A 5 26.64 36.47 71.34
CA ARG A 5 26.58 35.66 70.09
C ARG A 5 25.34 34.77 70.13
N ARG A 6 24.34 35.10 69.30
CA ARG A 6 23.15 34.22 69.05
C ARG A 6 23.55 33.05 68.14
N ASN A 7 23.59 31.89 68.73
CA ASN A 7 23.79 30.62 68.03
C ASN A 7 22.53 30.21 67.28
N VAL A 8 22.47 30.46 66.01
CA VAL A 8 21.36 29.99 65.16
C VAL A 8 21.59 28.52 64.82
N LYS A 9 21.00 27.63 65.62
CA LYS A 9 20.98 26.18 65.42
C LYS A 9 20.21 25.85 64.13
N LYS A 10 20.90 25.63 63.02
CA LYS A 10 20.29 25.20 61.69
C LYS A 10 19.63 23.84 61.89
N ARG A 11 18.28 23.78 61.79
CA ARG A 11 17.46 22.56 61.94
C ARG A 11 17.71 21.64 60.72
N PRO A 12 18.36 20.46 60.83
CA PRO A 12 18.67 19.57 59.70
C PRO A 12 17.43 18.92 59.11
N ALA A 13 16.29 18.91 59.82
CA ALA A 13 15.04 18.34 59.38
C ALA A 13 14.40 19.11 58.20
N VAL A 14 14.48 20.44 58.18
CA VAL A 14 13.87 21.27 57.15
C VAL A 14 14.58 21.08 55.81
N LYS A 15 15.90 20.90 55.79
CA LYS A 15 16.64 20.61 54.55
C LYS A 15 16.32 19.24 53.95
N LYS A 16 16.07 18.23 54.80
CA LYS A 16 15.68 16.88 54.36
C LYS A 16 14.27 16.86 53.78
N VAL A 17 13.33 17.59 54.39
CA VAL A 17 11.96 17.72 53.90
C VAL A 17 11.92 18.48 52.55
N PHE A 18 12.72 19.54 52.41
CA PHE A 18 12.82 20.29 51.16
C PHE A 18 13.42 19.47 50.03
N ALA A 19 14.46 18.68 50.33
CA ALA A 19 15.06 17.76 49.36
C ALA A 19 14.10 16.64 48.93
N LEU A 20 13.27 16.14 49.85
CA LEU A 20 12.26 15.11 49.56
C LEU A 20 11.13 15.65 48.66
N LEU A 21 10.66 16.88 48.91
CA LEU A 21 9.66 17.56 48.09
C LEU A 21 10.16 17.88 46.69
N LEU A 22 11.44 18.26 46.56
CA LEU A 22 12.06 18.50 45.26
C LEU A 22 12.24 17.21 44.47
N ALA A 23 12.62 16.11 45.12
CA ALA A 23 12.72 14.79 44.46
C ALA A 23 11.34 14.26 44.02
N LEU A 24 10.29 14.47 44.84
CA LEU A 24 8.92 14.07 44.53
C LEU A 24 8.33 14.88 43.37
N SER A 25 8.62 16.20 43.29
CA SER A 25 8.17 17.05 42.19
C SER A 25 8.88 16.67 40.87
N MET A 26 10.15 16.30 40.92
CA MET A 26 10.92 15.86 39.77
C MET A 26 10.47 14.48 39.25
N PHE A 27 10.04 13.60 40.17
CA PHE A 27 9.45 12.30 39.83
C PHE A 27 8.04 12.44 39.19
N CYS A 28 7.21 13.36 39.67
CA CYS A 28 5.92 13.67 39.07
C CYS A 28 6.08 14.30 37.65
N ALA A 29 7.12 15.10 37.42
CA ALA A 29 7.38 15.68 36.10
C ALA A 29 7.80 14.63 35.07
N LEU A 30 8.43 13.52 35.50
CA LEU A 30 8.79 12.40 34.61
C LEU A 30 7.59 11.53 34.22
N LEU A 31 6.54 11.49 35.05
CA LEU A 31 5.30 10.75 34.75
C LEU A 31 4.33 11.53 33.86
N ALA A 32 4.45 12.85 33.78
CA ALA A 32 3.62 13.68 32.90
C ALA A 32 4.14 13.73 31.44
N GLY A 33 5.28 13.12 31.15
CA GLY A 33 5.94 13.17 29.84
C GLY A 33 5.50 12.09 28.83
N CYS A 34 4.61 11.15 29.15
CA CYS A 34 4.17 10.09 28.24
C CYS A 34 2.70 10.20 27.87
N GLY A 35 2.32 11.31 27.33
CA GLY A 35 0.98 11.52 26.77
C GLY A 35 1.05 12.43 25.55
N LYS A 36 1.98 12.18 24.58
CA LYS A 36 1.73 12.64 23.23
C LYS A 36 0.51 11.85 22.75
N LYS A 37 -0.68 12.45 22.82
CA LYS A 37 -1.68 12.21 21.78
C LYS A 37 -0.93 12.51 20.49
N GLU A 38 -0.73 11.50 19.65
CA GLU A 38 -0.53 11.75 18.24
C GLU A 38 -1.75 12.58 17.82
N GLU A 39 -1.58 13.88 17.67
CA GLU A 39 -2.44 14.64 16.79
C GLU A 39 -2.27 13.93 15.45
N THR A 40 -3.22 13.06 15.11
CA THR A 40 -3.43 12.66 13.74
C THR A 40 -3.78 13.95 13.04
N ASP A 41 -2.77 14.62 12.46
CA ASP A 41 -3.04 15.61 11.44
C ASP A 41 -4.09 14.98 10.55
N ASN A 42 -5.21 15.68 10.35
CA ASN A 42 -6.27 15.23 9.46
C ASN A 42 -5.77 15.33 8.01
N VAL A 43 -4.74 14.55 7.70
CA VAL A 43 -4.21 14.43 6.36
C VAL A 43 -5.17 13.56 5.58
N THR A 44 -5.76 14.12 4.53
CA THR A 44 -6.52 13.35 3.56
C THR A 44 -5.56 12.67 2.60
N VAL A 45 -5.59 11.34 2.55
CA VAL A 45 -4.79 10.53 1.64
C VAL A 45 -5.58 10.33 0.35
N ARG A 46 -5.05 10.83 -0.76
CA ARG A 46 -5.67 10.72 -2.10
C ARG A 46 -5.21 9.42 -2.75
N VAL A 47 -6.16 8.58 -3.14
CA VAL A 47 -5.91 7.22 -3.60
C VAL A 47 -6.46 7.04 -5.01
N GLY A 48 -5.61 6.60 -5.94
CA GLY A 48 -6.02 6.15 -7.27
C GLY A 48 -5.95 4.61 -7.36
N ALA A 49 -6.86 4.00 -8.10
CA ALA A 49 -6.84 2.55 -8.31
C ALA A 49 -7.27 2.16 -9.72
N MET A 50 -6.59 1.15 -10.28
CA MET A 50 -7.06 0.53 -11.51
C MET A 50 -8.31 -0.31 -11.28
N SER A 51 -9.28 -0.22 -12.19
CA SER A 51 -10.44 -1.10 -12.23
C SER A 51 -10.04 -2.58 -12.29
N GLY A 52 -10.89 -3.44 -11.77
CA GLY A 52 -10.68 -4.88 -11.74
C GLY A 52 -9.95 -5.34 -10.47
N PRO A 53 -9.15 -6.41 -10.53
CA PRO A 53 -8.55 -7.05 -9.35
C PRO A 53 -7.77 -6.10 -8.44
N THR A 54 -7.10 -5.11 -9.02
CA THR A 54 -6.30 -4.12 -8.31
C THR A 54 -7.16 -3.26 -7.36
N ALA A 55 -8.32 -2.78 -7.85
CA ALA A 55 -9.27 -2.05 -7.01
C ALA A 55 -10.00 -2.98 -6.04
N MET A 56 -10.30 -4.23 -6.45
CA MET A 56 -10.95 -5.22 -5.58
C MET A 56 -10.15 -5.48 -4.31
N GLY A 57 -8.82 -5.45 -4.36
CA GLY A 57 -7.97 -5.57 -3.18
C GLY A 57 -8.11 -4.40 -2.20
N MET A 58 -8.70 -3.29 -2.61
CA MET A 58 -8.90 -2.09 -1.79
C MET A 58 -10.35 -1.89 -1.32
N VAL A 59 -11.30 -2.75 -1.75
CA VAL A 59 -12.74 -2.58 -1.48
C VAL A 59 -13.05 -2.39 -0.01
N LYS A 60 -12.36 -3.11 0.88
CA LYS A 60 -12.58 -2.93 2.33
C LYS A 60 -12.18 -1.53 2.78
N LEU A 61 -11.03 -1.01 2.35
CA LEU A 61 -10.59 0.33 2.70
C LEU A 61 -11.55 1.39 2.12
N MET A 62 -12.03 1.20 0.88
CA MET A 62 -13.01 2.07 0.25
C MET A 62 -14.30 2.12 1.07
N LYS A 63 -14.80 0.94 1.48
CA LYS A 63 -16.01 0.85 2.31
C LYS A 63 -15.83 1.46 3.69
N ASP A 64 -14.71 1.19 4.35
CA ASP A 64 -14.41 1.76 5.66
C ASP A 64 -14.29 3.30 5.59
N ALA A 65 -13.75 3.83 4.50
CA ALA A 65 -13.67 5.28 4.29
C ALA A 65 -15.05 5.90 4.06
N GLU A 66 -15.91 5.26 3.24
CA GLU A 66 -17.30 5.67 3.02
C GLU A 66 -18.12 5.68 4.32
N ASP A 67 -17.97 4.62 5.15
CA ASP A 67 -18.67 4.47 6.42
C ASP A 67 -18.06 5.33 7.56
N GLY A 68 -16.93 6.00 7.33
CA GLY A 68 -16.21 6.78 8.36
C GLY A 68 -15.56 5.92 9.44
N THR A 69 -15.31 4.65 9.17
CA THR A 69 -14.69 3.68 10.10
C THR A 69 -13.21 3.43 9.82
N ALA A 70 -12.68 3.98 8.72
CA ALA A 70 -11.25 3.93 8.41
C ALA A 70 -10.43 4.71 9.46
N LYS A 71 -9.20 4.24 9.74
CA LYS A 71 -8.31 4.90 10.71
C LYS A 71 -7.75 6.26 10.25
N GLY A 72 -7.90 6.60 8.96
CA GLY A 72 -7.50 7.86 8.36
C GLY A 72 -8.57 8.40 7.44
N THR A 73 -8.37 9.59 6.90
CA THR A 73 -9.24 10.18 5.89
C THR A 73 -8.72 9.83 4.52
N TYR A 74 -9.55 9.20 3.69
CA TYR A 74 -9.19 8.78 2.33
C TYR A 74 -10.15 9.39 1.32
N GLU A 75 -9.59 9.84 0.21
CA GLU A 75 -10.32 10.30 -0.96
C GLU A 75 -9.93 9.43 -2.15
N PHE A 76 -10.90 8.75 -2.74
CA PHE A 76 -10.67 7.86 -3.88
C PHE A 76 -11.01 8.58 -5.18
N ALA A 77 -10.05 8.60 -6.11
CA ALA A 77 -10.28 9.04 -7.47
C ALA A 77 -11.11 7.98 -8.23
N ASP A 78 -11.70 8.41 -9.34
CA ASP A 78 -12.41 7.49 -10.25
C ASP A 78 -11.50 6.36 -10.71
N LEU A 79 -12.05 5.15 -10.74
CA LEU A 79 -11.33 3.97 -11.20
C LEU A 79 -11.06 4.08 -12.71
N SER A 80 -9.82 3.78 -13.13
CA SER A 80 -9.43 3.75 -14.53
C SER A 80 -9.00 2.36 -14.96
N THR A 81 -9.23 2.02 -16.21
CA THR A 81 -8.68 0.82 -16.85
C THR A 81 -7.30 1.05 -17.43
N ASP A 82 -6.91 2.31 -17.66
CA ASP A 82 -5.62 2.69 -18.20
C ASP A 82 -4.61 2.98 -17.08
N PRO A 83 -3.58 2.14 -16.90
CA PRO A 83 -2.57 2.33 -15.87
C PRO A 83 -1.77 3.63 -16.01
N SER A 84 -1.65 4.17 -17.22
CA SER A 84 -0.90 5.40 -17.48
C SER A 84 -1.52 6.64 -16.81
N THR A 85 -2.83 6.61 -16.53
CA THR A 85 -3.55 7.71 -15.87
C THR A 85 -3.07 7.98 -14.45
N PHE A 86 -2.36 7.04 -13.81
CA PHE A 86 -1.86 7.20 -12.44
C PHE A 86 -0.41 7.66 -12.37
N VAL A 87 0.36 7.54 -13.47
CA VAL A 87 1.79 7.86 -13.45
C VAL A 87 2.03 9.35 -13.19
N ALA A 88 1.42 10.22 -13.98
CA ALA A 88 1.62 11.65 -13.84
C ALA A 88 1.04 12.23 -12.53
N PRO A 89 -0.19 11.90 -12.11
CA PRO A 89 -0.71 12.35 -10.82
C PRO A 89 0.12 11.88 -9.62
N LEU A 90 0.60 10.63 -9.62
CA LEU A 90 1.43 10.11 -8.54
C LEU A 90 2.79 10.83 -8.48
N THR A 91 3.43 11.07 -9.63
CA THR A 91 4.75 11.74 -9.67
C THR A 91 4.67 13.24 -9.38
N LYS A 92 3.52 13.88 -9.63
CA LYS A 92 3.28 15.29 -9.30
C LYS A 92 2.80 15.48 -7.85
N GLY A 93 2.40 14.40 -7.18
CA GLY A 93 1.79 14.48 -5.86
C GLY A 93 0.31 14.90 -5.87
N ASP A 94 -0.39 14.74 -7.00
CA ASP A 94 -1.84 14.94 -7.09
C ASP A 94 -2.61 13.79 -6.43
N ILE A 95 -2.02 12.57 -6.42
CA ILE A 95 -2.42 11.43 -5.60
C ILE A 95 -1.24 10.95 -4.76
N ASP A 96 -1.53 10.40 -3.59
CA ASP A 96 -0.54 9.97 -2.60
C ASP A 96 -0.27 8.46 -2.70
N ILE A 97 -1.28 7.68 -3.06
CA ILE A 97 -1.22 6.22 -3.21
C ILE A 97 -1.86 5.84 -4.54
N ALA A 98 -1.22 4.94 -5.27
CA ALA A 98 -1.78 4.32 -6.46
C ALA A 98 -1.76 2.79 -6.36
N ALA A 99 -2.92 2.15 -6.57
CA ALA A 99 -3.01 0.71 -6.74
C ALA A 99 -2.89 0.38 -8.24
N VAL A 100 -1.73 -0.15 -8.61
CA VAL A 100 -1.34 -0.41 -10.00
C VAL A 100 -0.70 -1.79 -10.15
N PRO A 101 -0.59 -2.35 -11.36
CA PRO A 101 0.17 -3.57 -11.59
C PRO A 101 1.62 -3.45 -11.13
N SER A 102 2.19 -4.53 -10.61
CA SER A 102 3.53 -4.54 -10.02
C SER A 102 4.63 -4.17 -11.02
N ASN A 103 4.49 -4.53 -12.30
CA ASN A 103 5.42 -4.13 -13.35
C ASN A 103 5.40 -2.61 -13.58
N LEU A 104 4.23 -1.96 -13.53
CA LEU A 104 4.14 -0.50 -13.65
C LEU A 104 4.77 0.19 -12.43
N ALA A 105 4.57 -0.34 -11.22
CA ALA A 105 5.23 0.19 -10.02
C ALA A 105 6.75 0.21 -10.19
N SER A 106 7.34 -0.85 -10.76
CA SER A 106 8.76 -0.92 -11.07
C SER A 106 9.19 0.14 -12.10
N VAL A 107 8.40 0.36 -13.15
CA VAL A 107 8.67 1.40 -14.16
C VAL A 107 8.64 2.79 -13.53
N ILE A 108 7.62 3.09 -12.71
CA ILE A 108 7.50 4.39 -12.03
C ILE A 108 8.69 4.60 -11.08
N TYR A 109 9.08 3.58 -10.31
CA TYR A 109 10.24 3.64 -9.42
C TYR A 109 11.51 4.03 -10.17
N ASN A 110 11.79 3.37 -11.29
CA ASN A 110 12.98 3.65 -12.10
C ASN A 110 12.92 5.03 -12.75
N ASN A 111 11.78 5.44 -13.28
CA ASN A 111 11.63 6.74 -13.95
C ASN A 111 11.67 7.92 -12.98
N THR A 112 11.37 7.69 -11.72
CA THR A 112 11.42 8.72 -10.65
C THR A 112 12.70 8.66 -9.81
N ASN A 113 13.68 7.81 -10.19
CA ASN A 113 14.89 7.57 -9.40
C ASN A 113 14.59 7.23 -7.93
N GLY A 114 13.61 6.37 -7.69
CA GLY A 114 13.21 5.97 -6.35
C GLY A 114 12.23 6.93 -5.67
N GLY A 115 11.57 7.82 -6.42
CA GLY A 115 10.59 8.77 -5.90
C GLY A 115 9.28 8.16 -5.40
N VAL A 116 9.08 6.85 -5.60
CA VAL A 116 7.93 6.08 -5.08
C VAL A 116 8.42 4.85 -4.33
N GLN A 117 7.58 4.29 -3.47
CA GLN A 117 7.87 3.01 -2.81
C GLN A 117 6.64 2.11 -2.82
N ILE A 118 6.87 0.80 -2.83
CA ILE A 118 5.80 -0.20 -2.71
C ILE A 118 5.44 -0.32 -1.22
N LEU A 119 4.18 -0.05 -0.89
CA LEU A 119 3.66 -0.19 0.47
C LEU A 119 3.18 -1.61 0.76
N ALA A 120 2.48 -2.21 -0.21
CA ALA A 120 1.92 -3.56 -0.07
C ALA A 120 1.61 -4.17 -1.44
N VAL A 121 1.50 -5.50 -1.48
CA VAL A 121 0.84 -6.24 -2.55
C VAL A 121 -0.57 -6.55 -2.07
N ASN A 122 -1.57 -5.89 -2.67
CA ASN A 122 -2.96 -5.97 -2.21
C ASN A 122 -3.76 -7.11 -2.85
N THR A 123 -3.25 -7.71 -3.93
CA THR A 123 -3.95 -8.74 -4.70
C THR A 123 -2.95 -9.76 -5.21
N LEU A 124 -3.25 -11.04 -5.00
CA LEU A 124 -2.42 -12.17 -5.45
C LEU A 124 -3.22 -13.04 -6.42
N GLY A 125 -2.56 -13.57 -7.47
CA GLY A 125 -2.98 -14.66 -8.33
C GLY A 125 -4.47 -14.70 -8.72
N VAL A 126 -4.94 -13.76 -9.55
CA VAL A 126 -6.35 -13.63 -9.93
C VAL A 126 -6.67 -14.08 -11.35
N LEU A 127 -5.65 -14.48 -12.10
CA LEU A 127 -5.81 -14.86 -13.51
C LEU A 127 -6.11 -16.34 -13.64
N ASN A 128 -7.10 -16.65 -14.45
CA ASN A 128 -7.50 -18.01 -14.78
C ASN A 128 -7.66 -18.12 -16.30
N ILE A 129 -7.31 -19.28 -16.86
CA ILE A 129 -7.65 -19.65 -18.21
C ILE A 129 -8.97 -20.41 -18.13
N VAL A 130 -9.95 -19.99 -18.91
CA VAL A 130 -11.26 -20.63 -18.97
C VAL A 130 -11.53 -21.13 -20.40
N GLU A 131 -12.24 -22.21 -20.51
CA GLU A 131 -12.65 -22.83 -21.76
C GLU A 131 -14.16 -23.09 -21.78
N ARG A 132 -14.77 -22.94 -22.95
CA ARG A 132 -16.12 -23.42 -23.19
C ARG A 132 -16.03 -24.83 -23.77
N GLY A 133 -15.98 -25.82 -22.91
CA GLY A 133 -15.79 -27.23 -23.29
C GLY A 133 -14.94 -27.97 -22.28
N ASP A 134 -14.25 -29.02 -22.72
CA ASP A 134 -13.48 -29.91 -21.87
C ASP A 134 -12.18 -30.38 -22.59
N SER A 135 -11.61 -29.54 -23.46
CA SER A 135 -10.45 -29.90 -24.28
C SER A 135 -9.12 -29.43 -23.67
N VAL A 136 -9.16 -28.63 -22.60
CA VAL A 136 -7.99 -28.09 -21.90
C VAL A 136 -8.02 -28.52 -20.45
N GLN A 137 -7.25 -29.55 -20.10
CA GLN A 137 -7.11 -30.08 -18.75
C GLN A 137 -5.78 -29.64 -18.10
N SER A 138 -4.84 -29.18 -18.91
CA SER A 138 -3.53 -28.71 -18.49
C SER A 138 -3.00 -27.60 -19.39
N ILE A 139 -1.97 -26.91 -18.93
CA ILE A 139 -1.30 -25.87 -19.75
C ILE A 139 -0.76 -26.45 -21.07
N LYS A 140 -0.32 -27.72 -21.08
CA LYS A 140 0.20 -28.37 -22.29
C LYS A 140 -0.85 -28.52 -23.39
N ASP A 141 -2.10 -28.60 -23.04
CA ASP A 141 -3.20 -28.74 -23.99
C ASP A 141 -3.49 -27.42 -24.77
N LEU A 142 -2.85 -26.34 -24.37
CA LEU A 142 -2.92 -25.06 -25.09
C LEU A 142 -2.08 -25.05 -26.37
N ALA A 143 -1.19 -26.03 -26.55
CA ALA A 143 -0.34 -26.11 -27.75
C ALA A 143 -1.20 -26.16 -29.01
N GLY A 144 -0.93 -25.28 -29.98
CA GLY A 144 -1.65 -25.16 -31.24
C GLY A 144 -3.06 -24.53 -31.14
N LYS A 145 -3.51 -24.18 -29.93
CA LYS A 145 -4.85 -23.55 -29.76
C LYS A 145 -4.79 -22.04 -29.97
N LYS A 146 -5.95 -21.41 -30.05
CA LYS A 146 -6.13 -19.96 -30.00
C LYS A 146 -6.60 -19.54 -28.61
N LEU A 147 -5.90 -18.62 -28.00
CA LEU A 147 -6.19 -18.05 -26.68
C LEU A 147 -6.52 -16.56 -26.83
N TYR A 148 -7.66 -16.14 -26.32
CA TYR A 148 -8.00 -14.73 -26.21
C TYR A 148 -7.56 -14.23 -24.84
N ALA A 149 -6.74 -13.16 -24.81
CA ALA A 149 -6.11 -12.67 -23.60
C ALA A 149 -6.23 -11.15 -23.50
N THR A 150 -6.16 -10.63 -22.27
CA THR A 150 -6.15 -9.20 -21.99
C THR A 150 -4.89 -8.80 -21.24
N GLY A 151 -4.60 -7.50 -21.17
CA GLY A 151 -3.46 -6.99 -20.42
C GLY A 151 -2.13 -7.17 -21.12
N GLN A 152 -2.11 -6.98 -22.45
CA GLN A 152 -0.86 -6.89 -23.23
C GLN A 152 0.04 -5.78 -22.67
N GLY A 153 1.33 -6.02 -22.55
CA GLY A 153 2.30 -5.10 -21.95
C GLY A 153 2.26 -5.02 -20.43
N ALA A 154 1.41 -5.82 -19.77
CA ALA A 154 1.23 -5.81 -18.33
C ALA A 154 1.44 -7.20 -17.70
N THR A 155 1.28 -7.32 -16.39
CA THR A 155 1.48 -8.56 -15.62
C THR A 155 0.81 -9.79 -16.26
N PRO A 156 -0.43 -9.72 -16.79
CA PRO A 156 -1.07 -10.86 -17.43
C PRO A 156 -0.25 -11.46 -18.59
N GLU A 157 0.27 -10.63 -19.48
CA GLU A 157 1.09 -11.12 -20.58
C GLU A 157 2.37 -11.79 -20.10
N TYR A 158 3.11 -11.12 -19.20
CA TYR A 158 4.39 -11.66 -18.71
C TYR A 158 4.19 -12.99 -17.98
N THR A 159 3.13 -13.08 -17.16
CA THR A 159 2.76 -14.31 -16.43
C THR A 159 2.39 -15.43 -17.41
N LEU A 160 1.54 -15.15 -18.40
CA LEU A 160 1.14 -16.14 -19.41
C LEU A 160 2.35 -16.66 -20.20
N ARG A 161 3.20 -15.77 -20.68
CA ARG A 161 4.42 -16.14 -21.42
C ARG A 161 5.37 -16.99 -20.58
N HIS A 162 5.52 -16.67 -19.31
CA HIS A 162 6.33 -17.47 -18.38
C HIS A 162 5.73 -18.87 -18.21
N ILE A 163 4.44 -18.98 -17.89
CA ILE A 163 3.77 -20.28 -17.70
C ILE A 163 3.86 -21.14 -18.96
N LEU A 164 3.66 -20.58 -20.14
CA LEU A 164 3.77 -21.31 -21.41
C LEU A 164 5.19 -21.87 -21.60
N LYS A 165 6.23 -21.06 -21.41
CA LYS A 165 7.63 -21.46 -21.52
C LYS A 165 8.00 -22.59 -20.54
N GLU A 166 7.59 -22.47 -19.28
CA GLU A 166 7.83 -23.49 -18.26
C GLU A 166 7.12 -24.83 -18.58
N ASN A 167 6.08 -24.81 -19.40
CA ASN A 167 5.38 -26.01 -19.88
C ASN A 167 5.81 -26.45 -21.30
N GLY A 168 6.89 -25.89 -21.82
CA GLY A 168 7.47 -26.27 -23.12
C GLY A 168 6.72 -25.75 -24.33
N ILE A 169 5.88 -24.73 -24.16
CA ILE A 169 5.16 -24.07 -25.26
C ILE A 169 5.82 -22.73 -25.55
N ASP A 170 6.29 -22.52 -26.79
CA ASP A 170 6.77 -21.22 -27.22
C ASP A 170 5.59 -20.24 -27.33
N PRO A 171 5.57 -19.14 -26.57
CA PRO A 171 4.46 -18.20 -26.58
C PRO A 171 4.27 -17.44 -27.89
N ASP A 172 5.27 -17.43 -28.79
CA ASP A 172 5.23 -16.74 -30.06
C ASP A 172 4.88 -17.65 -31.24
N SER A 173 5.06 -18.97 -31.11
CA SER A 173 4.83 -19.93 -32.18
C SER A 173 4.07 -21.18 -31.78
N GLY A 174 4.01 -21.52 -30.48
CA GLY A 174 3.40 -22.76 -29.99
C GLY A 174 1.88 -22.69 -29.83
N LEU A 175 1.28 -21.48 -29.88
CA LEU A 175 -0.16 -21.22 -29.87
C LEU A 175 -0.42 -19.86 -30.53
N THR A 176 -1.70 -19.53 -30.75
CA THR A 176 -2.08 -18.18 -31.22
C THR A 176 -2.65 -17.38 -30.05
N ILE A 177 -1.99 -16.29 -29.64
CA ILE A 177 -2.53 -15.38 -28.64
C ILE A 177 -3.17 -14.18 -29.35
N GLN A 178 -4.48 -14.01 -29.15
CA GLN A 178 -5.23 -12.83 -29.61
C GLN A 178 -5.43 -11.88 -28.42
N TRP A 179 -4.76 -10.72 -28.47
CA TRP A 179 -4.92 -9.70 -27.45
C TRP A 179 -6.21 -8.91 -27.66
N CYS A 180 -7.00 -8.78 -26.60
CA CYS A 180 -8.26 -8.05 -26.54
C CYS A 180 -8.11 -6.82 -25.66
N ALA A 181 -8.90 -5.78 -25.94
CA ALA A 181 -8.85 -4.54 -25.20
C ALA A 181 -9.30 -4.72 -23.74
N ASP A 182 -10.31 -5.56 -23.52
CA ASP A 182 -10.85 -5.86 -22.20
C ASP A 182 -11.42 -7.29 -22.11
N THR A 183 -11.86 -7.66 -20.92
CA THR A 183 -12.41 -9.00 -20.64
C THR A 183 -13.75 -9.23 -21.34
N THR A 184 -14.54 -8.18 -21.58
CA THR A 184 -15.84 -8.29 -22.27
C THR A 184 -15.62 -8.69 -23.73
N GLU A 185 -14.64 -8.05 -24.40
CA GLU A 185 -14.24 -8.43 -25.76
C GLU A 185 -13.73 -9.88 -25.78
N ALA A 186 -12.83 -10.24 -24.84
CA ALA A 186 -12.27 -11.60 -24.78
C ALA A 186 -13.35 -12.67 -24.60
N LEU A 187 -14.40 -12.39 -23.83
CA LEU A 187 -15.54 -13.31 -23.59
C LEU A 187 -16.51 -13.39 -24.76
N SER A 188 -16.46 -12.46 -25.71
CA SER A 188 -17.37 -12.45 -26.87
C SER A 188 -16.97 -13.45 -27.94
N TYR A 189 -15.77 -14.00 -27.90
CA TYR A 189 -15.23 -15.01 -28.82
C TYR A 189 -15.41 -16.43 -28.29
#